data_943081288a43d31d1b291700c450dc52
#
_entry.id   943081288a43d31d1b291700c450dc52
#
_cell.length_a   1.000
_cell.length_b   1.000
_cell.length_c   1.000
_cell.angle_alpha   90.00
_cell.angle_beta   90.00
_cell.angle_gamma   90.00
#
_symmetry.space_group_name_H-M   'P 1'
#
loop_
_entity.id
_entity.type
_entity.pdbx_description
1 polymer ?
#
loop_
_entity_poly.entity_id
_entity_poly.type
_entity_poly.pdbx_seq_one_letter_code
_entity_poly.pdbx_strand_id
1 'polypeptide(L)' 'MSIDGRMGTNDRLYFRQLLSGRDFATADPMARQMVNFAYLIGDREAGEAVVVDPAYDVGGLMDVLEADGMR' A
#
# COMPACT_ATOMS: atom_id res chain seq x y z
N MET A 1 3.57 -0.16 12.92
CA MET A 1 3.75 0.53 13.16
C MET A 1 3.42 1.08 13.68
N SER A 2 3.44 1.09 14.01
CA SER A 2 3.04 1.64 14.45
C SER A 2 3.26 2.36 14.72
N ILE A 3 3.54 2.66 14.56
CA ILE A 3 3.54 3.48 14.97
C ILE A 3 2.98 3.71 15.94
N ASP A 4 3.00 3.49 16.40
CA ASP A 4 2.51 3.51 17.16
C ASP A 4 1.58 3.98 17.52
N GLY A 5 1.22 3.63 17.40
CA GLY A 5 0.15 4.08 17.71
C GLY A 5 -0.08 5.15 18.53
N ARG A 6 0.27 5.91 18.72
CA ARG A 6 -0.01 6.82 19.38
C ARG A 6 -0.66 7.62 18.81
N MET A 7 -1.10 7.38 18.58
CA MET A 7 -1.52 7.97 18.20
C MET A 7 -2.32 8.81 17.77
N GLY A 8 -3.17 9.25 18.23
CA GLY A 8 -4.08 10.22 17.74
C GLY A 8 -3.48 11.16 16.76
N THR A 9 -2.31 11.55 16.99
CA THR A 9 -1.61 12.45 16.08
C THR A 9 -1.34 11.83 14.73
N ASN A 10 -1.47 10.51 14.63
CA ASN A 10 -1.16 9.80 13.40
C ASN A 10 -2.40 9.40 12.61
N ASP A 11 -3.57 9.95 12.98
CA ASP A 11 -4.78 9.64 12.25
C ASP A 11 -4.71 10.09 10.80
N ARG A 12 -3.90 11.09 10.49
CA ARG A 12 -3.72 11.56 9.13
C ARG A 12 -2.80 10.67 8.31
N LEU A 13 -1.88 9.99 8.95
CA LEU A 13 -0.92 9.17 8.22
C LEU A 13 -1.59 7.92 7.71
N TYR A 14 -1.50 7.72 6.41
CA TYR A 14 -1.89 6.49 5.76
C TYR A 14 -0.62 5.75 5.35
N PHE A 15 -0.48 4.52 5.81
CA PHE A 15 0.70 3.72 5.49
C PHE A 15 0.31 2.26 5.34
N ARG A 16 0.69 1.65 4.22
CA ARG A 16 0.54 0.23 4.00
C ARG A 16 1.83 -0.34 3.43
N GLN A 17 2.24 -1.48 3.96
CA GLN A 17 3.30 -2.29 3.39
C GLN A 17 2.63 -3.52 2.77
N LEU A 18 2.83 -3.69 1.47
CA LEU A 18 2.17 -4.76 0.72
C LEU A 18 3.20 -5.69 0.13
N LEU A 19 2.96 -6.98 0.22
CA LEU A 19 3.86 -7.99 -0.31
C LEU A 19 3.34 -8.49 -1.65
N SER A 20 4.16 -8.41 -2.69
CA SER A 20 3.76 -8.91 -4.00
C SER A 20 3.51 -10.41 -3.93
N GLY A 21 2.50 -10.85 -4.66
CA GLY A 21 2.10 -12.25 -4.66
C GLY A 21 1.20 -12.64 -3.51
N ARG A 22 1.10 -11.81 -2.46
CA ARG A 22 0.19 -12.04 -1.34
C ARG A 22 -0.88 -10.97 -1.24
N ASP A 23 -0.46 -9.70 -1.25
CA ASP A 23 -1.37 -8.58 -1.03
C ASP A 23 -1.80 -7.93 -2.34
N PHE A 24 -1.01 -8.11 -3.38
CA PHE A 24 -1.34 -7.65 -4.73
C PHE A 24 -0.57 -8.54 -5.71
N ALA A 25 -0.89 -8.44 -7.01
CA ALA A 25 -0.26 -9.25 -8.05
C ALA A 25 -0.36 -10.74 -7.73
N THR A 26 -1.48 -11.16 -7.16
CA THR A 26 -1.63 -12.54 -6.67
C THR A 26 -1.71 -13.56 -7.78
N ALA A 27 -2.04 -13.14 -9.01
CA ALA A 27 -2.14 -14.03 -10.16
C ALA A 27 -0.85 -14.08 -10.97
N ASP A 28 0.16 -13.31 -10.60
CA ASP A 28 1.43 -13.23 -11.33
C ASP A 28 2.43 -14.19 -10.71
N PRO A 29 2.81 -15.28 -11.42
CA PRO A 29 3.76 -16.24 -10.86
C PRO A 29 5.12 -15.62 -10.51
N MET A 30 5.56 -14.64 -11.30
CA MET A 30 6.83 -13.96 -11.03
C MET A 30 6.76 -13.17 -9.74
N ALA A 31 5.65 -12.44 -9.53
CA ALA A 31 5.46 -11.66 -8.32
C ALA A 31 5.44 -12.56 -7.09
N ARG A 32 4.81 -13.73 -7.21
CA ARG A 32 4.72 -14.68 -6.11
C ARG A 32 6.08 -15.28 -5.78
N GLN A 33 6.93 -15.41 -6.78
CA GLN A 33 8.25 -16.02 -6.61
C GLN A 33 9.30 -15.01 -6.15
N MET A 34 9.24 -13.78 -6.69
CA MET A 34 10.27 -12.78 -6.43
C MET A 34 10.09 -12.02 -5.13
N VAL A 35 8.92 -12.00 -4.59
CA VAL A 35 8.59 -11.43 -3.27
C VAL A 35 9.22 -10.07 -3.04
N ASN A 36 8.51 -9.02 -3.42
CA ASN A 36 8.94 -7.64 -3.21
C ASN A 36 7.89 -6.90 -2.40
N PHE A 37 8.35 -5.92 -1.60
CA PHE A 37 7.44 -5.04 -0.89
C PHE A 37 7.18 -3.79 -1.71
N ALA A 38 5.94 -3.32 -1.64
CA ALA A 38 5.55 -2.00 -2.12
C ALA A 38 4.93 -1.26 -0.94
N TYR A 39 5.06 0.05 -0.95
CA TYR A 39 4.56 0.86 0.16
C TYR A 39 3.59 1.90 -0.36
N LEU A 40 2.51 2.10 0.39
CA LEU A 40 1.55 3.17 0.12
C LEU A 40 1.66 4.14 1.29
N ILE A 41 1.96 5.39 0.99
CA ILE A 41 2.18 6.41 2.02
C ILE A 41 1.37 7.63 1.64
N GLY A 42 0.54 8.09 2.54
CA GLY A 42 -0.32 9.21 2.20
C GLY A 42 -0.86 9.97 3.39
N ASP A 43 -1.76 10.87 3.07
CA ASP A 43 -2.43 11.76 4.01
C ASP A 43 -3.93 11.49 3.93
N ARG A 44 -4.50 10.96 5.01
CA ARG A 44 -5.93 10.63 5.03
C ARG A 44 -6.82 11.87 4.91
N GLU A 45 -6.33 12.99 5.39
CA GLU A 45 -7.11 14.23 5.31
C GLU A 45 -7.22 14.71 3.88
N ALA A 46 -6.12 14.63 3.12
CA ALA A 46 -6.12 14.98 1.71
C ALA A 46 -6.70 13.87 0.84
N GLY A 47 -6.69 12.65 1.33
CA GLY A 47 -7.15 11.49 0.57
C GLY A 47 -6.21 11.09 -0.54
N GLU A 48 -4.92 11.41 -0.42
CA GLU A 48 -3.93 11.17 -1.46
C GLU A 48 -2.77 10.37 -0.92
N ALA A 49 -2.20 9.53 -1.78
CA ALA A 49 -1.07 8.70 -1.40
C ALA A 49 -0.08 8.59 -2.57
N VAL A 50 1.15 8.26 -2.23
CA VAL A 50 2.18 7.91 -3.22
C VAL A 50 2.49 6.43 -3.06
N VAL A 51 2.93 5.83 -4.16
CA VAL A 51 3.33 4.43 -4.18
C VAL A 51 4.85 4.38 -4.27
N VAL A 52 5.46 3.62 -3.38
CA VAL A 52 6.91 3.45 -3.36
C VAL A 52 7.24 2.03 -3.79
N ASP A 53 8.14 1.91 -4.76
CA ASP A 53 8.58 0.64 -5.33
C ASP A 53 7.43 -0.19 -5.89
N PRO A 54 6.57 0.38 -6.73
CA PRO A 54 5.53 -0.42 -7.36
C PRO A 54 6.16 -1.43 -8.30
N ALA A 55 5.64 -2.64 -8.28
CA ALA A 55 6.13 -3.70 -9.15
C ALA A 55 4.99 -4.61 -9.53
N TYR A 56 5.09 -5.19 -10.71
CA TYR A 56 4.22 -6.23 -11.24
C TYR A 56 2.78 -5.78 -11.56
N ASP A 57 2.06 -5.25 -10.58
CA ASP A 57 0.63 -4.99 -10.75
C ASP A 57 0.26 -3.65 -10.16
N VAL A 58 0.51 -2.60 -10.93
CA VAL A 58 0.15 -1.24 -10.53
C VAL A 58 -1.36 -1.11 -10.36
N GLY A 59 -2.13 -1.76 -11.24
CA GLY A 59 -3.58 -1.74 -11.15
C GLY A 59 -4.07 -2.31 -9.82
N GLY A 60 -3.45 -3.40 -9.36
CA GLY A 60 -3.79 -3.99 -8.09
C GLY A 60 -3.51 -3.06 -6.93
N LEU A 61 -2.41 -2.31 -6.99
CA LEU A 61 -2.08 -1.32 -5.98
C LEU A 61 -3.10 -0.18 -5.97
N MET A 62 -3.52 0.26 -7.16
CA MET A 62 -4.54 1.30 -7.25
C MET A 62 -5.86 0.82 -6.66
N ASP A 63 -6.19 -0.45 -6.85
CA ASP A 63 -7.40 -1.03 -6.27
C ASP A 63 -7.35 -1.00 -4.74
N VAL A 64 -6.17 -1.26 -4.16
CA VAL A 64 -6.02 -1.17 -2.71
C VAL A 64 -6.26 0.25 -2.23
N LEU A 65 -5.68 1.24 -2.93
CA LEU A 65 -5.90 2.64 -2.57
C LEU A 65 -7.37 3.01 -2.64
N GLU A 66 -8.04 2.59 -3.70
CA GLU A 66 -9.46 2.89 -3.87
C GLU A 66 -10.29 2.27 -2.75
N ALA A 67 -10.00 1.02 -2.41
CA ALA A 67 -10.70 0.34 -1.33
C ALA A 67 -10.48 1.05 0.01
N ASP A 68 -9.32 1.68 0.18
CA ASP A 68 -8.99 2.41 1.41
C ASP A 68 -9.45 3.87 1.36
N GLY A 69 -10.12 4.30 0.29
CA GLY A 69 -10.60 5.66 0.16
C GLY A 69 -9.49 6.66 -0.18
N MET A 70 -8.40 6.19 -0.74
CA MET A 70 -7.25 7.02 -1.10
C MET A 70 -7.11 7.12 -2.62
N ARG A 71 -6.30 8.03 -3.08
CA ARG A 71 -6.01 8.17 -4.50
C ARG A 71 -4.59 8.67 -4.74
#